data_0aa727b5b0581bd5ce2380c6560ffa83
#
_entry.id   0aa727b5b0581bd5ce2380c6560ffa83
#
_cell.length_a   1.000
_cell.length_b   1.000
_cell.length_c   1.000
_cell.angle_alpha   90.00
_cell.angle_beta   90.00
_cell.angle_gamma   90.00
#
_symmetry.space_group_name_H-M   'P 1'
#
loop_
_entity.id
_entity.type
_entity.pdbx_description
1 polymer ?
#
loop_
_entity_poly.entity_id
_entity_poly.type
_entity_poly.pdbx_seq_one_letter_code
_entity_poly.pdbx_strand_id
1 'polypeptide(L)'
;MVFEALGLTDTEEAVYVALLTGRGSTADEVAREIGLTDGRARAAVGRLTDLGFVTHRPGSPTRLTPVPPDLAVSALAARRRQELGEAERTALHLAAQYPAEQRTHPDELIEVVVGRPAVAARFAHLAQRIEHEMLVLDRPPYAQTVSDANGPEIDALTRGISVRGIYAPEAFEEPGAFFQARRAEEAGERARVHADVPMKLVIVDGATAMLPMTATGDVESSMVVHAPMVVAALVRMFELLWRQASPLSDWADHIEPNDGIDHELLLMLGTGMKDEAVARELGISVRTLGRRLSGLLEALGARTRFQAGLQASRRDRSG
;
A
#
# COMPACT_ATOMS: atom_id res chain seq x y z
N MET A 1 2.65 -14.29 25.96
CA MET A 1 1.37 -13.62 26.30
C MET A 1 0.50 -13.55 25.06
N VAL A 2 -0.75 -13.97 25.16
CA VAL A 2 -1.68 -13.98 24.01
C VAL A 2 -2.38 -12.63 23.85
N PHE A 3 -2.64 -11.92 24.96
CA PHE A 3 -3.44 -10.69 24.97
C PHE A 3 -2.64 -9.39 25.25
N GLU A 4 -1.32 -9.46 25.19
CA GLU A 4 -0.44 -8.28 25.38
C GLU A 4 -0.74 -7.16 24.36
N ALA A 5 -0.95 -7.53 23.09
CA ALA A 5 -1.31 -6.59 22.03
C ALA A 5 -2.64 -5.85 22.30
N LEU A 6 -3.49 -6.38 23.18
CA LEU A 6 -4.74 -5.76 23.63
C LEU A 6 -4.57 -4.94 24.91
N GLY A 7 -3.35 -4.87 25.45
CA GLY A 7 -3.01 -4.12 26.66
C GLY A 7 -3.39 -4.81 27.96
N LEU A 8 -3.54 -6.14 27.96
CA LEU A 8 -3.67 -6.93 29.17
C LEU A 8 -2.28 -7.22 29.75
N THR A 9 -2.17 -7.11 31.07
CA THR A 9 -0.97 -7.54 31.80
C THR A 9 -0.98 -9.04 32.07
N ASP A 10 0.20 -9.63 32.38
CA ASP A 10 0.31 -11.05 32.76
C ASP A 10 -0.65 -11.44 33.89
N THR A 11 -0.83 -10.55 34.86
CA THR A 11 -1.73 -10.76 36.00
C THR A 11 -3.19 -10.81 35.54
N GLU A 12 -3.61 -9.91 34.66
CA GLU A 12 -4.97 -9.86 34.11
C GLU A 12 -5.25 -11.09 33.24
N GLU A 13 -4.29 -11.47 32.38
CA GLU A 13 -4.39 -12.69 31.57
C GLU A 13 -4.50 -13.95 32.46
N ALA A 14 -3.67 -14.08 33.50
CA ALA A 14 -3.74 -15.21 34.42
C ALA A 14 -5.08 -15.31 35.17
N VAL A 15 -5.62 -14.18 35.65
CA VAL A 15 -6.94 -14.11 36.29
C VAL A 15 -8.05 -14.50 35.31
N TYR A 16 -8.01 -14.01 34.08
CA TYR A 16 -9.02 -14.32 33.08
C TYR A 16 -9.00 -15.81 32.70
N VAL A 17 -7.84 -16.39 32.48
CA VAL A 17 -7.67 -17.81 32.18
C VAL A 17 -8.14 -18.69 33.35
N ALA A 18 -7.86 -18.29 34.60
CA ALA A 18 -8.34 -19.01 35.78
C ALA A 18 -9.87 -19.03 35.84
N LEU A 19 -10.52 -17.90 35.54
CA LEU A 19 -11.99 -17.81 35.45
C LEU A 19 -12.57 -18.68 34.32
N LEU A 20 -11.96 -18.66 33.13
CA LEU A 20 -12.37 -19.47 31.99
C LEU A 20 -12.27 -20.97 32.25
N THR A 21 -11.26 -21.41 33.00
CA THR A 21 -11.03 -22.81 33.35
C THR A 21 -11.80 -23.27 34.59
N GLY A 22 -12.66 -22.40 35.13
CA GLY A 22 -13.52 -22.73 36.29
C GLY A 22 -12.75 -22.85 37.62
N ARG A 23 -11.53 -22.28 37.71
CA ARG A 23 -10.69 -22.31 38.93
C ARG A 23 -11.05 -21.25 39.96
N GLY A 24 -12.31 -20.91 40.06
CA GLY A 24 -12.85 -19.92 40.98
C GLY A 24 -13.99 -19.13 40.36
N SER A 25 -14.83 -18.57 41.19
CA SER A 25 -16.00 -17.77 40.79
C SER A 25 -16.05 -16.41 41.49
N THR A 26 -15.10 -16.16 42.41
CA THR A 26 -14.94 -14.90 43.12
C THR A 26 -13.48 -14.44 43.03
N ALA A 27 -13.21 -13.15 43.27
CA ALA A 27 -11.85 -12.62 43.25
C ALA A 27 -10.93 -13.30 44.26
N ASP A 28 -11.45 -13.59 45.45
CA ASP A 28 -10.68 -14.21 46.55
C ASP A 28 -10.40 -15.71 46.25
N GLU A 29 -11.29 -16.42 45.56
CA GLU A 29 -11.05 -17.81 45.11
C GLU A 29 -9.97 -17.84 44.04
N VAL A 30 -10.06 -16.97 43.05
CA VAL A 30 -9.06 -16.86 41.98
C VAL A 30 -7.69 -16.46 42.55
N ALA A 31 -7.65 -15.50 43.46
CA ALA A 31 -6.40 -15.09 44.14
C ALA A 31 -5.68 -16.28 44.79
N ARG A 32 -6.42 -17.12 45.52
CA ARG A 32 -5.86 -18.32 46.19
C ARG A 32 -5.38 -19.36 45.18
N GLU A 33 -6.12 -19.58 44.12
CA GLU A 33 -5.81 -20.59 43.11
C GLU A 33 -4.53 -20.30 42.32
N ILE A 34 -4.31 -19.01 41.98
CA ILE A 34 -3.13 -18.59 41.19
C ILE A 34 -2.03 -17.93 41.99
N GLY A 35 -2.14 -17.94 43.35
CA GLY A 35 -1.11 -17.44 44.23
C GLY A 35 -0.94 -15.91 44.24
N LEU A 36 -2.01 -15.16 43.96
CA LEU A 36 -2.03 -13.70 44.04
C LEU A 36 -2.50 -13.20 45.42
N THR A 37 -2.12 -11.98 45.74
CA THR A 37 -2.75 -11.27 46.85
C THR A 37 -4.16 -10.81 46.47
N ASP A 38 -5.06 -10.76 47.45
CA ASP A 38 -6.47 -10.34 47.23
C ASP A 38 -6.57 -8.96 46.57
N GLY A 39 -5.68 -8.03 46.94
CA GLY A 39 -5.63 -6.69 46.36
C GLY A 39 -5.29 -6.70 44.84
N ARG A 40 -4.31 -7.53 44.45
CA ARG A 40 -3.90 -7.65 43.05
C ARG A 40 -4.97 -8.36 42.23
N ALA A 41 -5.61 -9.39 42.77
CA ALA A 41 -6.69 -10.09 42.11
C ALA A 41 -7.91 -9.17 41.87
N ARG A 42 -8.33 -8.39 42.87
CA ARG A 42 -9.42 -7.43 42.77
C ARG A 42 -9.12 -6.31 41.74
N ALA A 43 -7.89 -5.79 41.72
CA ALA A 43 -7.47 -4.80 40.72
C ALA A 43 -7.53 -5.36 39.30
N ALA A 44 -7.03 -6.59 39.09
CA ALA A 44 -7.09 -7.27 37.80
C ALA A 44 -8.52 -7.54 37.37
N VAL A 45 -9.39 -8.00 38.28
CA VAL A 45 -10.84 -8.20 37.99
C VAL A 45 -11.50 -6.88 37.62
N GLY A 46 -11.19 -5.76 38.31
CA GLY A 46 -11.71 -4.43 37.94
C GLY A 46 -11.33 -4.05 36.53
N ARG A 47 -10.05 -4.17 36.17
CA ARG A 47 -9.56 -3.89 34.81
C ARG A 47 -10.19 -4.79 33.76
N LEU A 48 -10.31 -6.10 34.01
CA LEU A 48 -10.97 -7.04 33.11
C LEU A 48 -12.45 -6.71 32.92
N THR A 49 -13.11 -6.21 33.96
CA THR A 49 -14.51 -5.74 33.86
C THR A 49 -14.61 -4.50 32.98
N ASP A 50 -13.73 -3.51 33.18
CA ASP A 50 -13.67 -2.27 32.36
C ASP A 50 -13.37 -2.57 30.88
N LEU A 51 -12.56 -3.60 30.64
CA LEU A 51 -12.23 -4.05 29.28
C LEU A 51 -13.31 -4.95 28.67
N GLY A 52 -14.29 -5.41 29.47
CA GLY A 52 -15.40 -6.25 29.00
C GLY A 52 -15.06 -7.76 28.94
N PHE A 53 -13.99 -8.21 29.60
CA PHE A 53 -13.60 -9.63 29.66
C PHE A 53 -14.32 -10.40 30.77
N VAL A 54 -14.79 -9.69 31.80
CA VAL A 54 -15.49 -10.26 32.95
C VAL A 54 -16.75 -9.47 33.25
N THR A 55 -17.82 -10.17 33.59
CA THR A 55 -19.07 -9.58 34.07
C THR A 55 -19.36 -10.03 35.50
N HIS A 56 -20.12 -9.20 36.23
CA HIS A 56 -20.55 -9.51 37.59
C HIS A 56 -21.94 -10.12 37.59
N ARG A 57 -22.09 -11.27 38.29
CA ARG A 57 -23.40 -11.83 38.56
C ARG A 57 -23.79 -11.44 40.00
N PRO A 58 -25.00 -10.83 40.19
CA PRO A 58 -25.47 -10.45 41.52
C PRO A 58 -25.53 -11.67 42.47
N GLY A 59 -25.06 -11.51 43.70
CA GLY A 59 -25.03 -12.52 44.74
C GLY A 59 -24.18 -12.07 45.93
N SER A 60 -24.26 -12.79 47.04
CA SER A 60 -23.37 -12.58 48.17
C SER A 60 -22.65 -13.90 48.51
N PRO A 61 -21.35 -14.04 48.17
CA PRO A 61 -20.49 -13.09 47.51
C PRO A 61 -20.80 -12.89 46.00
N THR A 62 -20.42 -11.74 45.43
CA THR A 62 -20.54 -11.42 44.00
C THR A 62 -19.70 -12.40 43.17
N ARG A 63 -20.36 -13.08 42.23
CA ARG A 63 -19.70 -14.04 41.34
C ARG A 63 -19.26 -13.39 40.05
N LEU A 64 -18.11 -13.80 39.55
CA LEU A 64 -17.51 -13.37 38.30
C LEU A 64 -17.85 -14.36 37.20
N THR A 65 -18.25 -13.86 36.04
CA THR A 65 -18.50 -14.68 34.84
C THR A 65 -17.59 -14.18 33.73
N PRO A 66 -16.67 -15.02 33.24
CA PRO A 66 -15.86 -14.64 32.10
C PRO A 66 -16.71 -14.55 30.82
N VAL A 67 -16.46 -13.55 30.01
CA VAL A 67 -17.04 -13.44 28.66
C VAL A 67 -16.24 -14.35 27.73
N PRO A 68 -16.85 -15.05 26.77
CA PRO A 68 -16.12 -15.86 25.79
C PRO A 68 -15.00 -15.07 25.12
N PRO A 69 -13.79 -15.65 24.95
CA PRO A 69 -12.62 -14.91 24.46
C PRO A 69 -12.81 -14.26 23.09
N ASP A 70 -13.47 -14.93 22.16
CA ASP A 70 -13.81 -14.45 20.83
C ASP A 70 -14.68 -13.19 20.88
N LEU A 71 -15.67 -13.16 21.77
CA LEU A 71 -16.56 -12.01 21.95
C LEU A 71 -15.85 -10.85 22.66
N ALA A 72 -15.11 -11.14 23.73
CA ALA A 72 -14.39 -10.13 24.50
C ALA A 72 -13.33 -9.41 23.63
N VAL A 73 -12.53 -10.19 22.88
CA VAL A 73 -11.50 -9.67 21.98
C VAL A 73 -12.12 -8.85 20.84
N SER A 74 -13.19 -9.37 20.22
CA SER A 74 -13.88 -8.67 19.12
C SER A 74 -14.46 -7.32 19.58
N ALA A 75 -15.09 -7.29 20.76
CA ALA A 75 -15.66 -6.08 21.34
C ALA A 75 -14.57 -5.04 21.67
N LEU A 76 -13.47 -5.47 22.30
CA LEU A 76 -12.36 -4.57 22.63
C LEU A 76 -11.67 -4.04 21.37
N ALA A 77 -11.45 -4.87 20.37
CA ALA A 77 -10.85 -4.46 19.09
C ALA A 77 -11.75 -3.47 18.33
N ALA A 78 -13.07 -3.63 18.38
CA ALA A 78 -14.02 -2.68 17.80
C ALA A 78 -13.97 -1.33 18.52
N ARG A 79 -13.95 -1.33 19.86
CA ARG A 79 -13.84 -0.11 20.67
C ARG A 79 -12.53 0.63 20.40
N ARG A 80 -11.39 -0.08 20.33
CA ARG A 80 -10.09 0.51 20.03
C ARG A 80 -10.05 1.15 18.64
N ARG A 81 -10.62 0.51 17.64
CA ARG A 81 -10.74 1.09 16.29
C ARG A 81 -11.55 2.39 16.30
N GLN A 82 -12.64 2.42 17.05
CA GLN A 82 -13.45 3.64 17.20
C GLN A 82 -12.67 4.75 17.91
N GLU A 83 -12.00 4.46 19.04
CA GLU A 83 -11.17 5.42 19.80
C GLU A 83 -10.07 6.00 18.92
N LEU A 84 -9.38 5.16 18.12
CA LEU A 84 -8.37 5.61 17.15
C LEU A 84 -8.96 6.51 16.09
N GLY A 85 -10.09 6.15 15.50
CA GLY A 85 -10.76 6.98 14.49
C GLY A 85 -11.26 8.32 15.05
N GLU A 86 -11.62 8.41 16.33
CA GLU A 86 -11.96 9.67 17.00
C GLU A 86 -10.71 10.51 17.27
N ALA A 87 -9.60 9.90 17.69
CA ALA A 87 -8.33 10.57 17.89
C ALA A 87 -7.77 11.13 16.58
N GLU A 88 -7.86 10.36 15.49
CA GLU A 88 -7.47 10.81 14.14
C GLU A 88 -8.29 12.01 13.68
N ARG A 89 -9.62 11.98 13.83
CA ARG A 89 -10.49 13.10 13.50
C ARG A 89 -10.15 14.34 14.32
N THR A 90 -9.88 14.17 15.61
CA THR A 90 -9.49 15.27 16.50
C THR A 90 -8.14 15.85 16.09
N ALA A 91 -7.17 15.00 15.76
CA ALA A 91 -5.86 15.44 15.27
C ALA A 91 -5.97 16.23 13.96
N LEU A 92 -6.84 15.79 13.03
CA LEU A 92 -7.15 16.52 11.80
C LEU A 92 -7.76 17.88 12.07
N HIS A 93 -8.71 17.95 12.99
CA HIS A 93 -9.34 19.23 13.37
C HIS A 93 -8.33 20.20 13.99
N LEU A 94 -7.47 19.71 14.86
CA LEU A 94 -6.39 20.52 15.46
C LEU A 94 -5.37 20.97 14.40
N ALA A 95 -5.00 20.06 13.47
CA ALA A 95 -4.09 20.39 12.37
C ALA A 95 -4.68 21.48 11.44
N ALA A 96 -6.00 21.46 11.21
CA ALA A 96 -6.68 22.48 10.41
C ALA A 96 -6.72 23.85 11.11
N GLN A 97 -6.65 23.88 12.45
CA GLN A 97 -6.60 25.13 13.23
C GLN A 97 -5.17 25.69 13.34
N TYR A 98 -4.14 24.92 12.92
CA TYR A 98 -2.76 25.39 12.93
C TYR A 98 -2.55 26.36 11.77
N PRO A 99 -2.24 27.67 12.05
CA PRO A 99 -2.16 28.69 11.01
C PRO A 99 -1.13 28.32 9.94
N ALA A 100 -1.51 28.42 8.67
CA ALA A 100 -0.62 28.17 7.54
C ALA A 100 0.62 29.09 7.54
N GLU A 101 0.51 30.25 8.16
CA GLU A 101 1.59 31.23 8.33
C GLU A 101 2.71 30.77 9.28
N GLN A 102 2.43 29.80 10.17
CA GLN A 102 3.45 29.21 11.05
C GLN A 102 4.22 28.03 10.41
N ARG A 103 3.78 27.54 9.23
CA ARG A 103 4.48 26.49 8.46
C ARG A 103 5.70 27.00 7.69
N THR A 104 6.23 28.15 8.05
CA THR A 104 7.44 28.73 7.42
C THR A 104 8.73 28.27 8.08
N HIS A 105 8.69 27.41 9.08
CA HIS A 105 9.91 26.83 9.64
C HIS A 105 10.50 25.85 8.62
N PRO A 106 11.79 25.91 8.31
CA PRO A 106 12.43 24.98 7.37
C PRO A 106 12.18 23.49 7.71
N ASP A 107 12.07 23.18 9.00
CA ASP A 107 11.82 21.81 9.51
C ASP A 107 10.41 21.29 9.20
N GLU A 108 9.46 22.18 8.87
CA GLU A 108 8.08 21.80 8.50
C GLU A 108 7.90 21.63 6.99
N LEU A 109 8.85 22.14 6.21
CA LEU A 109 8.81 22.05 4.75
C LEU A 109 9.31 20.70 4.23
N ILE A 110 10.10 19.98 5.04
CA ILE A 110 10.65 18.67 4.69
C ILE A 110 10.59 17.76 5.92
N GLU A 111 9.84 16.69 5.81
CA GLU A 111 9.78 15.61 6.80
C GLU A 111 10.71 14.48 6.35
N VAL A 112 11.54 13.95 7.25
CA VAL A 112 12.38 12.79 7.01
C VAL A 112 11.76 11.57 7.67
N VAL A 113 11.51 10.54 6.88
CA VAL A 113 10.94 9.26 7.32
C VAL A 113 12.00 8.18 7.21
N VAL A 114 12.33 7.51 8.31
CA VAL A 114 13.40 6.50 8.38
C VAL A 114 12.83 5.13 8.70
N GLY A 115 13.26 4.13 7.94
CA GLY A 115 12.86 2.72 8.07
C GLY A 115 11.74 2.34 7.08
N ARG A 116 11.93 1.20 6.38
CA ARG A 116 10.96 0.69 5.37
C ARG A 116 9.52 0.64 5.86
N PRO A 117 9.21 0.13 7.09
CA PRO A 117 7.83 0.11 7.56
C PRO A 117 7.23 1.50 7.74
N ALA A 118 8.04 2.47 8.21
CA ALA A 118 7.60 3.86 8.38
C ALA A 118 7.38 4.54 7.02
N VAL A 119 8.25 4.31 6.04
CA VAL A 119 8.10 4.79 4.66
C VAL A 119 6.81 4.26 4.03
N ALA A 120 6.56 2.96 4.17
CA ALA A 120 5.33 2.33 3.68
C ALA A 120 4.07 2.87 4.36
N ALA A 121 4.09 3.01 5.69
CA ALA A 121 2.97 3.58 6.45
C ALA A 121 2.72 5.05 6.07
N ARG A 122 3.79 5.82 5.84
CA ARG A 122 3.66 7.23 5.44
C ARG A 122 3.08 7.37 4.02
N PHE A 123 3.51 6.53 3.09
CA PHE A 123 2.91 6.46 1.76
C PHE A 123 1.41 6.11 1.83
N ALA A 124 1.05 5.05 2.55
CA ALA A 124 -0.35 4.66 2.72
C ALA A 124 -1.20 5.79 3.34
N HIS A 125 -0.66 6.51 4.33
CA HIS A 125 -1.31 7.66 4.92
C HIS A 125 -1.53 8.80 3.92
N LEU A 126 -0.54 9.12 3.08
CA LEU A 126 -0.69 10.11 2.02
C LEU A 126 -1.77 9.67 1.02
N ALA A 127 -1.74 8.42 0.56
CA ALA A 127 -2.69 7.88 -0.40
C ALA A 127 -4.15 7.90 0.11
N GLN A 128 -4.36 7.64 1.40
CA GLN A 128 -5.70 7.72 2.01
C GLN A 128 -6.30 9.12 2.02
N ARG A 129 -5.47 10.16 1.98
CA ARG A 129 -5.87 11.58 2.10
C ARG A 129 -5.93 12.33 0.78
N ILE A 130 -5.69 11.65 -0.34
CA ILE A 130 -5.79 12.25 -1.66
C ILE A 130 -7.22 12.66 -1.94
N GLU A 131 -7.40 13.89 -2.42
CA GLU A 131 -8.70 14.45 -2.77
C GLU A 131 -8.91 14.52 -4.30
N HIS A 132 -7.84 14.74 -5.07
CA HIS A 132 -7.95 15.03 -6.51
C HIS A 132 -7.07 14.14 -7.40
N GLU A 133 -5.75 14.15 -7.18
CA GLU A 133 -4.83 13.41 -8.06
C GLU A 133 -3.59 12.86 -7.37
N MET A 134 -3.08 11.78 -7.94
CA MET A 134 -1.78 11.20 -7.62
C MET A 134 -0.94 11.12 -8.89
N LEU A 135 0.31 11.61 -8.82
CA LEU A 135 1.31 11.49 -9.87
C LEU A 135 2.44 10.58 -9.36
N VAL A 136 2.77 9.56 -10.13
CA VAL A 136 3.76 8.54 -9.73
C VAL A 136 4.85 8.45 -10.79
N LEU A 137 6.12 8.58 -10.39
CA LEU A 137 7.27 8.08 -11.14
C LEU A 137 7.70 6.77 -10.51
N ASP A 138 7.51 5.68 -11.22
CA ASP A 138 7.75 4.34 -10.69
C ASP A 138 9.03 3.71 -11.26
N ARG A 139 9.94 3.39 -10.35
CA ARG A 139 11.16 2.63 -10.63
C ARG A 139 11.66 1.94 -9.36
N PRO A 140 12.35 0.78 -9.49
CA PRO A 140 12.99 0.12 -8.36
C PRO A 140 14.14 0.96 -7.76
N PRO A 141 14.52 0.70 -6.48
CA PRO A 141 14.02 -0.37 -5.62
C PRO A 141 12.72 -0.03 -4.90
N TYR A 142 12.02 -1.06 -4.38
CA TYR A 142 10.74 -0.93 -3.67
C TYR A 142 10.89 -1.19 -2.17
N ALA A 143 10.14 -0.44 -1.35
CA ALA A 143 10.08 -0.65 0.10
C ALA A 143 9.28 -1.91 0.49
N GLN A 144 8.31 -2.27 -0.34
CA GLN A 144 7.41 -3.42 -0.17
C GLN A 144 7.43 -4.29 -1.43
N THR A 145 6.79 -5.47 -1.36
CA THR A 145 6.54 -6.25 -2.58
C THR A 145 5.62 -5.48 -3.53
N VAL A 146 5.77 -5.70 -4.82
CA VAL A 146 4.96 -5.01 -5.84
C VAL A 146 3.45 -5.18 -5.57
N SER A 147 3.03 -6.37 -5.11
CA SER A 147 1.64 -6.66 -4.77
C SER A 147 1.10 -5.81 -3.62
N ASP A 148 1.92 -5.57 -2.60
CA ASP A 148 1.50 -4.80 -1.41
C ASP A 148 1.59 -3.29 -1.64
N ALA A 149 2.49 -2.87 -2.55
CA ALA A 149 2.71 -1.46 -2.87
C ALA A 149 1.51 -0.82 -3.60
N ASN A 150 0.82 -1.56 -4.46
CA ASN A 150 -0.26 -1.03 -5.30
C ASN A 150 -1.62 -0.93 -4.60
N GLY A 151 -1.78 -1.48 -3.39
CA GLY A 151 -3.03 -1.39 -2.62
C GLY A 151 -3.54 0.04 -2.44
N PRO A 152 -2.73 0.99 -1.96
CA PRO A 152 -3.14 2.39 -1.77
C PRO A 152 -3.52 3.11 -3.08
N GLU A 153 -2.88 2.77 -4.20
CA GLU A 153 -3.18 3.34 -5.53
C GLU A 153 -4.53 2.82 -6.05
N ILE A 154 -4.78 1.53 -5.96
CA ILE A 154 -6.06 0.91 -6.33
C ILE A 154 -7.20 1.48 -5.47
N ASP A 155 -6.99 1.68 -4.17
CA ASP A 155 -7.97 2.31 -3.28
C ASP A 155 -8.26 3.75 -3.71
N ALA A 156 -7.25 4.51 -4.13
CA ALA A 156 -7.43 5.86 -4.67
C ALA A 156 -8.29 5.85 -5.94
N LEU A 157 -7.98 4.96 -6.90
CA LEU A 157 -8.74 4.78 -8.13
C LEU A 157 -10.21 4.42 -7.84
N THR A 158 -10.46 3.52 -6.88
CA THR A 158 -11.81 3.12 -6.46
C THR A 158 -12.61 4.30 -5.90
N ARG A 159 -11.96 5.27 -5.28
CA ARG A 159 -12.57 6.52 -4.80
C ARG A 159 -12.79 7.57 -5.91
N GLY A 160 -12.39 7.27 -7.15
CA GLY A 160 -12.51 8.18 -8.29
C GLY A 160 -11.37 9.22 -8.38
N ILE A 161 -10.27 9.00 -7.68
CA ILE A 161 -9.07 9.84 -7.75
C ILE A 161 -8.36 9.62 -9.08
N SER A 162 -7.88 10.70 -9.70
CA SER A 162 -7.06 10.62 -10.91
C SER A 162 -5.66 10.12 -10.57
N VAL A 163 -5.26 8.96 -11.08
CA VAL A 163 -3.89 8.43 -10.92
C VAL A 163 -3.19 8.42 -12.27
N ARG A 164 -1.98 8.98 -12.31
CA ARG A 164 -1.10 8.98 -13.49
C ARG A 164 0.27 8.42 -13.13
N GLY A 165 0.65 7.30 -13.73
CA GLY A 165 1.92 6.61 -13.51
C GLY A 165 2.85 6.67 -14.71
N ILE A 166 4.13 6.95 -14.48
CA ILE A 166 5.20 6.78 -15.46
C ILE A 166 6.15 5.72 -14.94
N TYR A 167 6.21 4.60 -15.63
CA TYR A 167 7.00 3.44 -15.26
C TYR A 167 8.33 3.44 -15.99
N ALA A 168 9.43 3.19 -15.28
CA ALA A 168 10.69 2.83 -15.89
C ALA A 168 10.61 1.38 -16.43
N PRO A 169 11.28 1.03 -17.55
CA PRO A 169 11.32 -0.36 -18.03
C PRO A 169 11.80 -1.36 -16.97
N GLU A 170 12.72 -0.93 -16.09
CA GLU A 170 13.25 -1.72 -14.97
C GLU A 170 12.18 -2.06 -13.92
N ALA A 171 11.11 -1.29 -13.83
CA ALA A 171 9.98 -1.60 -12.94
C ALA A 171 9.34 -2.96 -13.29
N PHE A 172 9.29 -3.30 -14.57
CA PHE A 172 8.74 -4.54 -15.07
C PHE A 172 9.72 -5.73 -15.00
N GLU A 173 10.96 -5.51 -14.53
CA GLU A 173 11.89 -6.60 -14.23
C GLU A 173 11.53 -7.31 -12.91
N GLU A 174 10.72 -6.69 -12.05
CA GLU A 174 10.19 -7.33 -10.85
C GLU A 174 9.05 -8.31 -11.19
N PRO A 175 9.04 -9.51 -10.59
CA PRO A 175 8.01 -10.51 -10.88
C PRO A 175 6.58 -10.00 -10.61
N GLY A 176 5.71 -10.14 -11.59
CA GLY A 176 4.30 -9.74 -11.51
C GLY A 176 4.04 -8.24 -11.72
N ALA A 177 5.08 -7.40 -11.84
CA ALA A 177 4.91 -5.95 -11.94
C ALA A 177 4.14 -5.52 -13.19
N PHE A 178 4.38 -6.17 -14.32
CA PHE A 178 3.65 -5.87 -15.56
C PHE A 178 2.14 -6.10 -15.39
N PHE A 179 1.74 -7.25 -14.84
CA PHE A 179 0.33 -7.56 -14.62
C PHE A 179 -0.32 -6.65 -13.57
N GLN A 180 0.44 -6.21 -12.57
CA GLN A 180 -0.06 -5.24 -11.58
C GLN A 180 -0.29 -3.85 -12.23
N ALA A 181 0.62 -3.37 -13.07
CA ALA A 181 0.45 -2.13 -13.82
C ALA A 181 -0.77 -2.21 -14.78
N ARG A 182 -0.93 -3.33 -15.48
CA ARG A 182 -2.11 -3.59 -16.33
C ARG A 182 -3.40 -3.58 -15.52
N ARG A 183 -3.41 -4.21 -14.35
CA ARG A 183 -4.57 -4.21 -13.45
C ARG A 183 -4.91 -2.81 -12.93
N ALA A 184 -3.90 -2.00 -12.62
CA ALA A 184 -4.09 -0.60 -12.23
C ALA A 184 -4.69 0.23 -13.40
N GLU A 185 -4.21 0.00 -14.62
CA GLU A 185 -4.74 0.63 -15.83
C GLU A 185 -6.21 0.23 -16.07
N GLU A 186 -6.55 -1.04 -15.92
CA GLU A 186 -7.95 -1.54 -15.99
C GLU A 186 -8.84 -0.92 -14.88
N ALA A 187 -8.24 -0.58 -13.72
CA ALA A 187 -8.93 0.14 -12.64
C ALA A 187 -9.03 1.66 -12.89
N GLY A 188 -8.44 2.19 -13.97
CA GLY A 188 -8.55 3.59 -14.38
C GLY A 188 -7.27 4.41 -14.24
N GLU A 189 -6.13 3.81 -13.88
CA GLU A 189 -4.84 4.50 -13.92
C GLU A 189 -4.48 4.85 -15.37
N ARG A 190 -3.96 6.04 -15.58
CA ARG A 190 -3.32 6.39 -16.85
C ARG A 190 -1.83 6.06 -16.74
N ALA A 191 -1.45 4.90 -17.29
CA ALA A 191 -0.10 4.38 -17.22
C ALA A 191 0.69 4.73 -18.51
N ARG A 192 1.93 5.16 -18.33
CA ARG A 192 2.90 5.41 -19.41
C ARG A 192 4.25 4.81 -19.08
N VAL A 193 5.07 4.59 -20.09
CA VAL A 193 6.44 4.08 -19.95
C VAL A 193 7.43 5.11 -20.50
N HIS A 194 8.50 5.35 -19.75
CA HIS A 194 9.60 6.22 -20.17
C HIS A 194 10.95 5.60 -19.82
N ALA A 195 11.87 5.58 -20.80
CA ALA A 195 13.19 4.93 -20.63
C ALA A 195 14.07 5.59 -19.57
N ASP A 196 13.86 6.87 -19.29
CA ASP A 196 14.67 7.66 -18.37
C ASP A 196 13.79 8.27 -17.27
N VAL A 197 13.33 7.43 -16.33
CA VAL A 197 12.66 7.87 -15.10
C VAL A 197 13.75 8.19 -14.07
N PRO A 198 13.92 9.46 -13.67
CA PRO A 198 15.11 9.87 -12.90
C PRO A 198 15.12 9.35 -11.46
N MET A 199 13.94 9.21 -10.85
CA MET A 199 13.80 8.79 -9.45
C MET A 199 12.40 8.23 -9.19
N LYS A 200 12.24 7.47 -8.11
CA LYS A 200 10.92 7.18 -7.57
C LYS A 200 10.34 8.45 -6.95
N LEU A 201 9.08 8.76 -7.27
CA LEU A 201 8.41 9.98 -6.80
C LEU A 201 6.92 9.73 -6.71
N VAL A 202 6.29 10.19 -5.65
CA VAL A 202 4.84 10.30 -5.53
C VAL A 202 4.49 11.74 -5.23
N ILE A 203 3.57 12.34 -5.97
CA ILE A 203 3.01 13.67 -5.71
C ILE A 203 1.52 13.54 -5.49
N VAL A 204 1.03 14.13 -4.42
CA VAL A 204 -0.38 14.11 -4.01
C VAL A 204 -0.94 15.52 -4.09
N ASP A 205 -2.04 15.69 -4.84
CA ASP A 205 -2.80 16.94 -5.01
C ASP A 205 -1.96 18.16 -5.37
N GLY A 206 -0.78 17.95 -5.98
CA GLY A 206 0.16 19.03 -6.30
C GLY A 206 0.69 19.79 -5.07
N ALA A 207 0.47 19.28 -3.86
CA ALA A 207 0.79 19.95 -2.60
C ALA A 207 1.85 19.24 -1.76
N THR A 208 1.99 17.92 -1.92
CA THR A 208 2.95 17.09 -1.17
C THR A 208 3.67 16.15 -2.11
N ALA A 209 4.99 16.03 -1.96
CA ALA A 209 5.78 15.07 -2.70
C ALA A 209 6.54 14.14 -1.75
N MET A 210 6.61 12.85 -2.08
CA MET A 210 7.41 11.86 -1.35
C MET A 210 8.42 11.23 -2.30
N LEU A 211 9.69 11.20 -1.89
CA LEU A 211 10.80 10.69 -2.70
C LEU A 211 11.90 10.11 -1.80
N PRO A 212 12.76 9.18 -2.33
CA PRO A 212 13.91 8.65 -1.60
C PRO A 212 14.90 9.76 -1.19
N MET A 213 15.57 9.58 -0.05
CA MET A 213 16.60 10.51 0.40
C MET A 213 17.92 10.36 -0.35
N THR A 214 18.20 9.20 -0.91
CA THR A 214 19.48 8.89 -1.54
C THR A 214 19.35 8.84 -3.07
N ALA A 215 20.40 9.24 -3.78
CA ALA A 215 20.45 9.17 -5.24
C ALA A 215 20.40 7.71 -5.76
N THR A 216 20.77 6.73 -4.94
CA THR A 216 20.67 5.30 -5.25
C THR A 216 19.23 4.78 -5.18
N GLY A 217 18.29 5.62 -4.74
CA GLY A 217 16.89 5.22 -4.58
C GLY A 217 16.64 4.28 -3.40
N ASP A 218 17.56 4.22 -2.43
CA ASP A 218 17.42 3.40 -1.24
C ASP A 218 16.10 3.73 -0.52
N VAL A 219 15.32 2.69 -0.27
CA VAL A 219 13.99 2.78 0.35
C VAL A 219 14.03 2.72 1.89
N GLU A 220 15.23 2.71 2.49
CA GLU A 220 15.41 2.77 3.94
C GLU A 220 15.02 4.14 4.52
N SER A 221 15.05 5.18 3.70
CA SER A 221 14.63 6.52 4.10
C SER A 221 14.03 7.29 2.94
N SER A 222 13.01 8.09 3.25
CA SER A 222 12.34 8.98 2.30
C SER A 222 12.15 10.36 2.91
N MET A 223 12.09 11.36 2.06
CA MET A 223 11.64 12.69 2.47
C MET A 223 10.23 12.95 1.95
N VAL A 224 9.45 13.63 2.77
CA VAL A 224 8.15 14.20 2.37
C VAL A 224 8.32 15.71 2.30
N VAL A 225 8.06 16.27 1.14
CA VAL A 225 8.27 17.68 0.82
C VAL A 225 6.93 18.38 0.75
N HIS A 226 6.78 19.42 1.55
CA HIS A 226 5.62 20.33 1.57
C HIS A 226 5.95 21.72 1.04
N ALA A 227 7.20 21.98 0.67
CA ALA A 227 7.65 23.27 0.13
C ALA A 227 7.00 23.53 -1.23
N PRO A 228 6.11 24.55 -1.38
CA PRO A 228 5.27 24.71 -2.57
C PRO A 228 6.09 24.87 -3.86
N MET A 229 7.17 25.62 -3.82
CA MET A 229 8.04 25.83 -5.01
C MET A 229 8.77 24.56 -5.43
N VAL A 230 9.16 23.71 -4.47
CA VAL A 230 9.82 22.43 -4.76
C VAL A 230 8.81 21.46 -5.36
N VAL A 231 7.62 21.35 -4.74
CA VAL A 231 6.54 20.48 -5.26
C VAL A 231 6.12 20.95 -6.67
N ALA A 232 5.97 22.26 -6.90
CA ALA A 232 5.65 22.78 -8.24
C ALA A 232 6.73 22.43 -9.29
N ALA A 233 8.00 22.46 -8.91
CA ALA A 233 9.11 22.04 -9.78
C ALA A 233 9.05 20.54 -10.10
N LEU A 234 8.72 19.70 -9.10
CA LEU A 234 8.55 18.25 -9.28
C LEU A 234 7.33 17.93 -10.16
N VAL A 235 6.21 18.61 -9.97
CA VAL A 235 5.04 18.52 -10.88
C VAL A 235 5.44 18.88 -12.31
N ARG A 236 6.19 19.97 -12.48
CA ARG A 236 6.65 20.38 -13.81
C ARG A 236 7.58 19.35 -14.45
N MET A 237 8.47 18.75 -13.68
CA MET A 237 9.32 17.65 -14.14
C MET A 237 8.47 16.45 -14.58
N PHE A 238 7.49 16.04 -13.76
CA PHE A 238 6.56 14.98 -14.12
C PHE A 238 5.85 15.27 -15.45
N GLU A 239 5.31 16.46 -15.64
CA GLU A 239 4.60 16.86 -16.85
C GLU A 239 5.49 16.86 -18.11
N LEU A 240 6.78 17.17 -17.96
CA LEU A 240 7.75 17.07 -19.07
C LEU A 240 7.98 15.62 -19.47
N LEU A 241 8.18 14.74 -18.51
CA LEU A 241 8.34 13.30 -18.75
C LEU A 241 7.05 12.70 -19.31
N TRP A 242 5.89 13.10 -18.76
CA TRP A 242 4.57 12.62 -19.23
C TRP A 242 4.36 12.83 -20.72
N ARG A 243 4.77 13.98 -21.25
CA ARG A 243 4.65 14.28 -22.69
C ARG A 243 5.56 13.43 -23.57
N GLN A 244 6.66 12.93 -23.03
CA GLN A 244 7.65 12.11 -23.75
C GLN A 244 7.37 10.61 -23.58
N ALA A 245 6.67 10.24 -22.53
CA ALA A 245 6.36 8.87 -22.19
C ALA A 245 5.30 8.28 -23.16
N SER A 246 5.47 7.02 -23.53
CA SER A 246 4.53 6.26 -24.36
C SER A 246 3.45 5.64 -23.48
N PRO A 247 2.17 5.61 -23.91
CA PRO A 247 1.12 4.86 -23.22
C PRO A 247 1.51 3.40 -23.01
N LEU A 248 1.07 2.81 -21.90
CA LEU A 248 1.33 1.39 -21.62
C LEU A 248 0.53 0.48 -22.56
N SER A 249 -0.73 0.79 -22.83
CA SER A 249 -1.64 -0.08 -23.59
C SER A 249 -2.51 0.59 -24.64
N ASP A 250 -2.68 1.91 -24.65
CA ASP A 250 -3.62 2.61 -25.55
C ASP A 250 -3.58 2.12 -27.02
N TRP A 251 -2.38 1.75 -27.49
CA TRP A 251 -2.18 1.29 -28.86
C TRP A 251 -2.56 -0.17 -29.09
N ALA A 252 -2.72 -0.99 -28.04
CA ALA A 252 -3.07 -2.39 -28.16
C ALA A 252 -4.58 -2.62 -28.09
N ASP A 253 -5.33 -1.71 -27.49
CA ASP A 253 -6.78 -1.79 -27.36
C ASP A 253 -7.50 -1.62 -28.71
N HIS A 254 -6.79 -1.11 -29.72
CA HIS A 254 -7.29 -0.91 -31.10
C HIS A 254 -6.95 -2.05 -32.06
N ILE A 255 -6.25 -3.10 -31.58
CA ILE A 255 -5.93 -4.27 -32.43
C ILE A 255 -7.00 -5.35 -32.20
N GLU A 256 -7.63 -5.83 -33.26
CA GLU A 256 -8.71 -6.82 -33.22
C GLU A 256 -8.26 -8.10 -32.49
N PRO A 257 -9.04 -8.62 -31.50
CA PRO A 257 -8.63 -9.75 -30.65
C PRO A 257 -8.36 -11.07 -31.38
N ASN A 258 -8.59 -11.14 -32.69
CA ASN A 258 -8.53 -12.39 -33.44
C ASN A 258 -7.67 -12.32 -34.74
N ASP A 259 -6.72 -11.42 -34.80
CA ASP A 259 -5.84 -11.17 -35.94
C ASP A 259 -4.59 -12.07 -36.02
N GLY A 260 -4.46 -13.02 -35.09
CA GLY A 260 -3.30 -13.92 -34.97
C GLY A 260 -2.05 -13.27 -34.37
N ILE A 261 -2.17 -12.06 -33.82
CA ILE A 261 -1.09 -11.34 -33.16
C ILE A 261 -1.04 -11.74 -31.67
N ASP A 262 0.15 -11.96 -31.17
CA ASP A 262 0.41 -12.18 -29.74
C ASP A 262 0.43 -10.82 -29.00
N HIS A 263 -0.76 -10.33 -28.65
CA HIS A 263 -0.96 -9.00 -28.06
C HIS A 263 -0.23 -8.84 -26.72
N GLU A 264 -0.28 -9.88 -25.88
CA GLU A 264 0.38 -9.88 -24.58
C GLU A 264 1.91 -9.72 -24.73
N LEU A 265 2.50 -10.48 -25.64
CA LEU A 265 3.92 -10.37 -25.96
C LEU A 265 4.25 -8.98 -26.56
N LEU A 266 3.40 -8.49 -27.44
CA LEU A 266 3.62 -7.18 -28.09
C LEU A 266 3.57 -6.04 -27.07
N LEU A 267 2.66 -6.06 -26.10
CA LEU A 267 2.57 -5.11 -24.99
C LEU A 267 3.86 -5.12 -24.16
N MET A 268 4.29 -6.31 -23.71
CA MET A 268 5.51 -6.45 -22.93
C MET A 268 6.76 -5.93 -23.67
N LEU A 269 6.85 -6.19 -24.97
CA LEU A 269 7.94 -5.65 -25.80
C LEU A 269 7.87 -4.12 -25.91
N GLY A 270 6.67 -3.56 -25.95
CA GLY A 270 6.43 -2.10 -25.98
C GLY A 270 6.92 -1.37 -24.73
N THR A 271 6.95 -2.04 -23.57
CA THR A 271 7.48 -1.47 -22.33
C THR A 271 9.00 -1.39 -22.28
N GLY A 272 9.71 -2.08 -23.19
CA GLY A 272 11.18 -2.17 -23.17
C GLY A 272 11.74 -3.21 -22.20
N MET A 273 10.92 -4.14 -21.70
CA MET A 273 11.36 -5.27 -20.86
C MET A 273 12.44 -6.11 -21.55
N LYS A 274 13.36 -6.65 -20.75
CA LYS A 274 14.36 -7.63 -21.23
C LYS A 274 13.70 -9.00 -21.50
N ASP A 275 14.26 -9.77 -22.38
CA ASP A 275 13.73 -11.09 -22.78
C ASP A 275 13.57 -12.05 -21.61
N GLU A 276 14.49 -12.02 -20.65
CA GLU A 276 14.42 -12.84 -19.44
C GLU A 276 13.22 -12.47 -18.56
N ALA A 277 12.93 -11.17 -18.47
CA ALA A 277 11.78 -10.67 -17.71
C ALA A 277 10.47 -11.04 -18.43
N VAL A 278 10.37 -10.83 -19.73
CA VAL A 278 9.21 -11.22 -20.55
C VAL A 278 8.97 -12.74 -20.44
N ALA A 279 10.01 -13.56 -20.57
CA ALA A 279 9.88 -15.03 -20.47
C ALA A 279 9.39 -15.46 -19.08
N ARG A 280 9.88 -14.82 -18.02
CA ARG A 280 9.45 -15.06 -16.64
C ARG A 280 7.98 -14.70 -16.42
N GLU A 281 7.54 -13.53 -16.84
CA GLU A 281 6.15 -13.07 -16.74
C GLU A 281 5.19 -14.02 -17.48
N LEU A 282 5.56 -14.46 -18.66
CA LEU A 282 4.78 -15.42 -19.45
C LEU A 282 4.88 -16.88 -18.93
N GLY A 283 5.69 -17.16 -17.91
CA GLY A 283 5.91 -18.51 -17.40
C GLY A 283 6.54 -19.49 -18.42
N ILE A 284 7.35 -18.98 -19.36
CA ILE A 284 7.96 -19.76 -20.44
C ILE A 284 9.49 -19.65 -20.45
N SER A 285 10.17 -20.55 -21.17
CA SER A 285 11.60 -20.42 -21.40
C SER A 285 11.93 -19.32 -22.41
N VAL A 286 13.11 -18.70 -22.31
CA VAL A 286 13.64 -17.74 -23.31
C VAL A 286 13.64 -18.33 -24.73
N ARG A 287 13.91 -19.65 -24.85
CA ARG A 287 13.82 -20.36 -26.15
C ARG A 287 12.37 -20.35 -26.70
N THR A 288 11.38 -20.56 -25.83
CA THR A 288 9.97 -20.53 -26.22
C THR A 288 9.54 -19.11 -26.57
N LEU A 289 10.03 -18.11 -25.82
CA LEU A 289 9.84 -16.69 -26.13
C LEU A 289 10.37 -16.38 -27.54
N GLY A 290 11.58 -16.81 -27.88
CA GLY A 290 12.14 -16.61 -29.22
C GLY A 290 11.25 -17.14 -30.34
N ARG A 291 10.59 -18.31 -30.13
CA ARG A 291 9.62 -18.86 -31.07
C ARG A 291 8.33 -18.04 -31.15
N ARG A 292 7.76 -17.61 -30.02
CA ARG A 292 6.58 -16.69 -29.98
C ARG A 292 6.91 -15.38 -30.66
N LEU A 293 8.09 -14.82 -30.41
CA LEU A 293 8.54 -13.60 -31.07
C LEU A 293 8.64 -13.74 -32.59
N SER A 294 9.17 -14.86 -33.08
CA SER A 294 9.22 -15.14 -34.53
C SER A 294 7.83 -15.19 -35.13
N GLY A 295 6.87 -15.83 -34.49
CA GLY A 295 5.46 -15.85 -34.91
C GLY A 295 4.84 -14.46 -34.90
N LEU A 296 5.09 -13.65 -33.88
CA LEU A 296 4.66 -12.26 -33.80
C LEU A 296 5.19 -11.41 -34.97
N LEU A 297 6.49 -11.55 -35.28
CA LEU A 297 7.11 -10.83 -36.38
C LEU A 297 6.48 -11.24 -37.73
N GLU A 298 6.21 -12.52 -37.95
CA GLU A 298 5.56 -13.03 -39.13
C GLU A 298 4.12 -12.49 -39.26
N ALA A 299 3.34 -12.53 -38.19
CA ALA A 299 1.97 -12.01 -38.16
C ALA A 299 1.89 -10.51 -38.46
N LEU A 300 2.88 -9.74 -38.07
CA LEU A 300 2.98 -8.31 -38.34
C LEU A 300 3.66 -7.99 -39.68
N GLY A 301 4.17 -8.97 -40.39
CA GLY A 301 4.94 -8.76 -41.63
C GLY A 301 6.27 -8.01 -41.35
N ALA A 302 6.85 -8.19 -40.19
CA ALA A 302 8.06 -7.52 -39.73
C ALA A 302 9.26 -8.47 -39.71
N ARG A 303 10.46 -7.93 -39.85
CA ARG A 303 11.74 -8.67 -39.70
C ARG A 303 12.49 -8.35 -38.43
N THR A 304 12.16 -7.25 -37.77
CA THR A 304 12.80 -6.78 -36.55
C THR A 304 11.73 -6.32 -35.56
N ARG A 305 12.06 -6.29 -34.25
CA ARG A 305 11.19 -5.74 -33.19
C ARG A 305 10.80 -4.29 -33.47
N PHE A 306 11.72 -3.50 -33.98
CA PHE A 306 11.46 -2.12 -34.37
C PHE A 306 10.39 -2.04 -35.49
N GLN A 307 10.51 -2.88 -36.54
CA GLN A 307 9.51 -2.95 -37.58
C GLN A 307 8.16 -3.45 -37.06
N ALA A 308 8.15 -4.41 -36.13
CA ALA A 308 6.92 -4.88 -35.50
C ALA A 308 6.20 -3.75 -34.74
N GLY A 309 6.91 -2.98 -33.93
CA GLY A 309 6.33 -1.81 -33.28
C GLY A 309 5.79 -0.77 -34.27
N LEU A 310 6.51 -0.49 -35.36
CA LEU A 310 6.05 0.43 -36.38
C LEU A 310 4.80 -0.07 -37.12
N GLN A 311 4.72 -1.38 -37.42
CA GLN A 311 3.55 -1.97 -38.05
C GLN A 311 2.33 -2.01 -37.14
N ALA A 312 2.54 -2.34 -35.85
CA ALA A 312 1.50 -2.27 -34.82
C ALA A 312 0.91 -0.84 -34.71
N SER A 313 1.77 0.16 -34.58
CA SER A 313 1.34 1.58 -34.53
C SER A 313 0.65 2.10 -35.78
N ARG A 314 0.90 1.51 -36.96
CA ARG A 314 0.21 1.88 -38.21
C ARG A 314 -1.17 1.28 -38.30
N ARG A 315 -1.36 0.06 -37.81
CA ARG A 315 -2.68 -0.59 -37.80
C ARG A 315 -3.65 0.17 -36.88
N ASP A 316 -3.15 0.67 -35.74
CA ASP A 316 -3.90 1.54 -34.84
C ASP A 316 -4.47 2.81 -35.53
N ARG A 317 -3.71 3.43 -36.44
CA ARG A 317 -4.16 4.66 -37.14
C ARG A 317 -5.11 4.43 -38.32
N SER A 318 -5.37 3.19 -38.67
CA SER A 318 -6.13 2.82 -39.89
C SER A 318 -7.52 2.30 -39.58
N GLY A 319 -7.86 2.08 -38.30
CA GLY A 319 -9.19 1.75 -37.79
C GLY A 319 -9.83 2.95 -37.13
#